data_89f9c3beb5285b74dca7e7e4921b2f63
#
_entry.id   89f9c3beb5285b74dca7e7e4921b2f63
#
_cell.length_a   1.000
_cell.length_b   1.000
_cell.length_c   1.000
_cell.angle_alpha   90.00
_cell.angle_beta   90.00
_cell.angle_gamma   90.00
#
_symmetry.space_group_name_H-M   'P 1'
#
loop_
_entity.id
_entity.type
_entity.pdbx_description
1 polymer ?
#
loop_
_entity_poly.entity_id
_entity_poly.type
_entity_poly.pdbx_seq_one_letter_code
_entity_poly.pdbx_strand_id
1 'polypeptide(L)'
;VISDIIRDFSGVMEIDLGGGLRDLDTIESYMDAGLAYAVIGTAAIKQPGFLANACDAFPGAIIVSLDTRNGKIATDGWEKTSRIDVLDIAKKFAAHDPAAFLYTDISRDGMLCGVNVEATSRLAQATPIPVIASGGVKNIDDIVSLMQVESDGVSGVILGKALYEGTLDFREAFEYVTGGGPI
;
A
#
# COMPACT_ATOMS: atom_id res chain seq x y z
N VAL A 1 12.26 -5.40 -18.36
CA VAL A 1 10.90 -5.89 -18.01
C VAL A 1 10.10 -4.80 -17.31
N ILE A 2 10.51 -4.28 -16.14
CA ILE A 2 9.74 -3.26 -15.39
C ILE A 2 9.55 -2.00 -16.24
N SER A 3 10.63 -1.44 -16.78
CA SER A 3 10.57 -0.26 -17.66
C SER A 3 9.73 -0.48 -18.93
N ASP A 4 9.66 -1.71 -19.43
CA ASP A 4 8.81 -2.04 -20.58
C ASP A 4 7.33 -2.03 -20.19
N ILE A 5 6.99 -2.56 -19.01
CA ILE A 5 5.62 -2.52 -18.48
C ILE A 5 5.18 -1.08 -18.26
N ILE A 6 6.03 -0.26 -17.62
CA ILE A 6 5.73 1.15 -17.37
C ILE A 6 5.47 1.86 -18.70
N ARG A 7 6.36 1.71 -19.69
CA ARG A 7 6.23 2.36 -21.00
C ARG A 7 4.96 1.91 -21.74
N ASP A 8 4.63 0.62 -21.70
CA ASP A 8 3.54 0.05 -22.49
C ASP A 8 2.15 0.38 -21.88
N PHE A 9 2.08 0.64 -20.58
CA PHE A 9 0.83 0.91 -19.87
C PHE A 9 0.71 2.34 -19.31
N SER A 10 1.78 3.16 -19.33
CA SER A 10 1.68 4.57 -18.95
C SER A 10 0.66 5.28 -19.85
N GLY A 11 -0.30 5.98 -19.24
CA GLY A 11 -1.42 6.61 -19.97
C GLY A 11 -2.68 5.74 -20.09
N VAL A 12 -2.61 4.44 -19.73
CA VAL A 12 -3.77 3.54 -19.61
C VAL A 12 -4.15 3.34 -18.14
N MET A 13 -3.13 3.17 -17.30
CA MET A 13 -3.28 3.03 -15.85
C MET A 13 -2.05 3.60 -15.14
N GLU A 14 -2.22 3.98 -13.89
CA GLU A 14 -1.11 4.31 -13.00
C GLU A 14 -0.42 3.02 -12.56
N ILE A 15 0.91 3.04 -12.57
CA ILE A 15 1.74 1.89 -12.16
C ILE A 15 2.52 2.30 -10.95
N ASP A 16 2.44 1.51 -9.91
CA ASP A 16 3.28 1.59 -8.72
C ASP A 16 4.28 0.43 -8.68
N LEU A 17 5.46 0.73 -8.16
CA LEU A 17 6.54 -0.24 -8.00
C LEU A 17 6.99 -0.30 -6.55
N GLY A 18 6.93 -1.50 -5.97
CA GLY A 18 7.45 -1.79 -4.64
C GLY A 18 8.48 -2.93 -4.67
N GLY A 19 9.34 -2.92 -3.66
CA GLY A 19 10.35 -3.95 -3.48
C GLY A 19 11.75 -3.53 -3.94
N GLY A 20 12.67 -3.45 -2.99
CA GLY A 20 14.09 -3.21 -3.26
C GLY A 20 14.49 -1.77 -3.57
N LEU A 21 13.60 -0.79 -3.56
CA LEU A 21 13.93 0.64 -3.72
C LEU A 21 14.67 1.14 -2.47
N ARG A 22 15.97 1.48 -2.63
CA ARG A 22 16.88 1.78 -1.51
C ARG A 22 17.71 3.03 -1.70
N ASP A 23 17.65 3.67 -2.86
CA ASP A 23 18.34 4.89 -3.21
C ASP A 23 17.49 5.75 -4.15
N LEU A 24 17.77 7.06 -4.18
CA LEU A 24 17.00 8.03 -4.95
C LEU A 24 17.24 7.88 -6.46
N ASP A 25 18.44 7.54 -6.88
CA ASP A 25 18.79 7.41 -8.30
C ASP A 25 17.98 6.28 -8.96
N THR A 26 17.79 5.18 -8.23
CA THR A 26 16.92 4.08 -8.67
C THR A 26 15.46 4.53 -8.80
N ILE A 27 14.94 5.30 -7.82
CA ILE A 27 13.58 5.83 -7.86
C ILE A 27 13.45 6.78 -9.06
N GLU A 28 14.36 7.74 -9.21
CA GLU A 28 14.37 8.71 -10.32
C GLU A 28 14.33 8.01 -11.67
N SER A 29 15.15 6.98 -11.87
CA SER A 29 15.17 6.20 -13.12
C SER A 29 13.82 5.58 -13.49
N TYR A 30 13.04 5.14 -12.50
CA TYR A 30 11.69 4.61 -12.76
C TYR A 30 10.66 5.72 -12.92
N MET A 31 10.76 6.83 -12.18
CA MET A 31 9.91 8.01 -12.37
C MET A 31 10.07 8.58 -13.78
N ASP A 32 11.31 8.71 -14.27
CA ASP A 32 11.63 9.14 -15.64
C ASP A 32 11.05 8.19 -16.70
N ALA A 33 10.94 6.90 -16.37
CA ALA A 33 10.30 5.92 -17.25
C ALA A 33 8.77 5.99 -17.24
N GLY A 34 8.14 6.81 -16.36
CA GLY A 34 6.70 7.00 -16.28
C GLY A 34 6.01 6.25 -15.12
N LEU A 35 6.77 5.82 -14.10
CA LEU A 35 6.20 5.25 -12.87
C LEU A 35 5.34 6.31 -12.17
N ALA A 36 4.13 5.95 -11.72
CA ALA A 36 3.27 6.86 -10.98
C ALA A 36 3.67 6.95 -9.51
N TYR A 37 3.93 5.82 -8.87
CA TYR A 37 4.28 5.78 -7.45
C TYR A 37 5.44 4.81 -7.16
N ALA A 38 6.37 5.26 -6.34
CA ALA A 38 7.41 4.41 -5.77
C ALA A 38 7.01 3.98 -4.35
N VAL A 39 6.90 2.65 -4.12
CA VAL A 39 6.54 2.08 -2.82
C VAL A 39 7.80 1.71 -2.06
N ILE A 40 8.10 2.42 -0.97
CA ILE A 40 9.27 2.20 -0.12
C ILE A 40 8.87 1.65 1.25
N GLY A 41 9.47 0.53 1.63
CA GLY A 41 9.20 -0.15 2.91
C GLY A 41 10.44 -0.12 3.81
N THR A 42 11.22 -1.19 3.83
CA THR A 42 12.38 -1.37 4.71
C THR A 42 13.36 -0.19 4.71
N ALA A 43 13.59 0.45 3.56
CA ALA A 43 14.50 1.59 3.47
C ALA A 43 14.00 2.80 4.27
N ALA A 44 12.69 3.10 4.23
CA ALA A 44 12.09 4.18 5.03
C ALA A 44 12.27 3.94 6.56
N ILE A 45 12.26 2.67 6.98
CA ILE A 45 12.42 2.29 8.40
C ILE A 45 13.88 2.34 8.84
N LYS A 46 14.80 1.86 7.99
CA LYS A 46 16.19 1.61 8.37
C LYS A 46 17.17 2.72 8.05
N GLN A 47 16.85 3.57 7.07
CA GLN A 47 17.74 4.63 6.62
C GLN A 47 17.23 5.99 7.12
N PRO A 48 17.87 6.58 8.12
CA PRO A 48 17.46 7.90 8.61
C PRO A 48 17.47 8.94 7.50
N GLY A 49 16.38 9.70 7.38
CA GLY A 49 16.23 10.77 6.39
C GLY A 49 15.89 10.30 4.97
N PHE A 50 15.94 9.00 4.66
CA PHE A 50 15.66 8.52 3.30
C PHE A 50 14.22 8.86 2.87
N LEU A 51 13.23 8.63 3.74
CA LEU A 51 11.85 8.98 3.43
C LEU A 51 11.66 10.48 3.18
N ALA A 52 12.23 11.33 4.04
CA ALA A 52 12.18 12.78 3.85
C ALA A 52 12.76 13.18 2.49
N ASN A 53 13.97 12.73 2.18
CA ASN A 53 14.62 13.02 0.91
C ASN A 53 13.82 12.50 -0.30
N ALA A 54 13.18 11.32 -0.19
CA ALA A 54 12.37 10.77 -1.27
C ALA A 54 11.08 11.59 -1.47
N CYS A 55 10.38 11.98 -0.40
CA CYS A 55 9.20 12.82 -0.50
C CYS A 55 9.52 14.23 -1.02
N ASP A 56 10.66 14.80 -0.62
CA ASP A 56 11.13 16.10 -1.12
C ASP A 56 11.50 16.05 -2.61
N ALA A 57 12.15 14.96 -3.06
CA ALA A 57 12.55 14.78 -4.45
C ALA A 57 11.37 14.43 -5.38
N PHE A 58 10.39 13.67 -4.88
CA PHE A 58 9.24 13.17 -5.65
C PHE A 58 7.92 13.46 -4.93
N PRO A 59 7.51 14.74 -4.82
CA PRO A 59 6.31 15.13 -4.08
C PRO A 59 5.04 14.43 -4.63
N GLY A 60 4.27 13.83 -3.73
CA GLY A 60 3.01 13.15 -4.08
C GLY A 60 3.18 11.80 -4.80
N ALA A 61 4.42 11.30 -4.99
CA ALA A 61 4.69 10.06 -5.71
C ALA A 61 5.31 8.95 -4.84
N ILE A 62 5.44 9.18 -3.54
CA ILE A 62 6.00 8.19 -2.62
C ILE A 62 4.89 7.56 -1.78
N ILE A 63 4.76 6.24 -1.87
CA ILE A 63 3.93 5.43 -0.98
C ILE A 63 4.85 4.73 0.02
N VAL A 64 4.47 4.70 1.29
CA VAL A 64 5.24 3.99 2.32
C VAL A 64 4.56 2.68 2.66
N SER A 65 5.24 1.54 2.42
CA SER A 65 4.76 0.23 2.86
C SER A 65 5.02 0.04 4.36
N LEU A 66 3.94 -0.24 5.08
CA LEU A 66 3.91 -0.55 6.51
C LEU A 66 3.46 -2.01 6.69
N ASP A 67 4.40 -2.93 6.45
CA ASP A 67 4.17 -4.36 6.62
C ASP A 67 4.19 -4.71 8.11
N THR A 68 3.17 -5.40 8.60
CA THR A 68 3.01 -5.62 10.04
C THR A 68 2.69 -7.07 10.40
N ARG A 69 3.19 -7.48 11.54
CA ARG A 69 2.78 -8.69 12.24
C ARG A 69 2.35 -8.33 13.65
N ASN A 70 1.07 -8.55 13.98
CA ASN A 70 0.49 -8.18 15.29
C ASN A 70 0.72 -6.68 15.63
N GLY A 71 0.53 -5.78 14.65
CA GLY A 71 0.70 -4.33 14.83
C GLY A 71 2.15 -3.84 14.95
N LYS A 72 3.15 -4.73 14.83
CA LYS A 72 4.57 -4.38 14.83
C LYS A 72 5.15 -4.45 13.42
N ILE A 73 6.01 -3.47 13.10
CA ILE A 73 6.63 -3.36 11.77
C ILE A 73 7.52 -4.56 11.47
N ALA A 74 7.30 -5.16 10.31
CA ALA A 74 8.16 -6.15 9.70
C ALA A 74 9.08 -5.52 8.65
N THR A 75 10.28 -6.04 8.50
CA THR A 75 11.31 -5.58 7.55
C THR A 75 12.01 -6.74 6.88
N ASP A 76 12.87 -6.45 5.91
CA ASP A 76 13.72 -7.42 5.22
C ASP A 76 12.91 -8.53 4.53
N GLY A 77 11.86 -8.16 3.79
CA GLY A 77 11.00 -9.16 3.15
C GLY A 77 10.24 -10.04 4.18
N TRP A 78 9.82 -9.42 5.31
CA TRP A 78 9.06 -10.06 6.40
C TRP A 78 9.85 -11.03 7.29
N GLU A 79 11.16 -11.13 7.07
CA GLU A 79 12.02 -12.03 7.88
C GLU A 79 12.18 -11.56 9.32
N LYS A 80 12.13 -10.23 9.53
CA LYS A 80 12.32 -9.63 10.85
C LYS A 80 11.11 -8.84 11.26
N THR A 81 10.63 -9.08 12.47
CA THR A 81 9.63 -8.25 13.14
C THR A 81 10.32 -7.38 14.18
N SER A 82 10.14 -6.06 14.06
CA SER A 82 10.70 -5.10 15.00
C SER A 82 9.81 -4.95 16.25
N ARG A 83 10.25 -4.11 17.21
CA ARG A 83 9.41 -3.68 18.34
C ARG A 83 8.64 -2.39 18.05
N ILE A 84 8.81 -1.81 16.85
CA ILE A 84 8.21 -0.53 16.45
C ILE A 84 6.72 -0.77 16.24
N ASP A 85 5.91 0.05 16.88
CA ASP A 85 4.47 0.06 16.66
C ASP A 85 4.15 0.78 15.35
N VAL A 86 3.19 0.24 14.57
CA VAL A 86 2.82 0.81 13.28
C VAL A 86 2.22 2.20 13.42
N LEU A 87 1.43 2.46 14.48
CA LEU A 87 0.81 3.78 14.68
C LEU A 87 1.86 4.84 15.02
N ASP A 88 2.89 4.48 15.79
CA ASP A 88 3.96 5.41 16.16
C ASP A 88 4.79 5.80 14.94
N ILE A 89 5.13 4.82 14.09
CA ILE A 89 5.92 5.09 12.89
C ILE A 89 5.12 5.87 11.84
N ALA A 90 3.83 5.55 11.67
CA ALA A 90 2.95 6.26 10.75
C ALA A 90 2.81 7.74 11.12
N LYS A 91 2.60 8.05 12.41
CA LYS A 91 2.57 9.44 12.89
C LYS A 91 3.87 10.19 12.61
N LYS A 92 5.02 9.52 12.78
CA LYS A 92 6.31 10.10 12.48
C LYS A 92 6.48 10.36 10.99
N PHE A 93 6.09 9.40 10.15
CA PHE A 93 6.24 9.47 8.69
C PHE A 93 5.26 10.43 8.03
N ALA A 94 4.08 10.64 8.62
CA ALA A 94 3.10 11.62 8.14
C ALA A 94 3.66 13.05 8.04
N ALA A 95 4.69 13.39 8.85
CA ALA A 95 5.36 14.68 8.77
C ALA A 95 6.11 14.93 7.44
N HIS A 96 6.35 13.89 6.64
CA HIS A 96 7.02 13.98 5.34
C HIS A 96 6.03 13.94 4.16
N ASP A 97 4.73 13.94 4.43
CA ASP A 97 3.64 14.01 3.47
C ASP A 97 3.76 12.96 2.31
N PRO A 98 3.89 11.66 2.61
CA PRO A 98 3.84 10.64 1.57
C PRO A 98 2.44 10.59 0.93
N ALA A 99 2.35 10.13 -0.33
CA ALA A 99 1.09 10.02 -1.06
C ALA A 99 0.09 9.09 -0.36
N ALA A 100 0.56 7.98 0.21
CA ALA A 100 -0.24 7.04 0.98
C ALA A 100 0.61 6.16 1.90
N PHE A 101 -0.04 5.51 2.86
CA PHE A 101 0.48 4.35 3.57
C PHE A 101 -0.14 3.08 2.99
N LEU A 102 0.68 2.14 2.55
CA LEU A 102 0.25 0.79 2.18
C LEU A 102 0.39 -0.11 3.40
N TYR A 103 -0.74 -0.44 4.04
CA TYR A 103 -0.78 -1.27 5.24
C TYR A 103 -0.98 -2.74 4.88
N THR A 104 0.00 -3.59 5.18
CA THR A 104 -0.08 -5.04 4.97
C THR A 104 -0.09 -5.79 6.29
N ASP A 105 -1.17 -6.52 6.58
CA ASP A 105 -1.13 -7.56 7.63
C ASP A 105 -0.52 -8.84 7.04
N ILE A 106 0.79 -9.03 7.26
CA ILE A 106 1.54 -10.14 6.67
C ILE A 106 1.14 -11.51 7.21
N SER A 107 0.39 -11.57 8.33
CA SER A 107 -0.15 -12.83 8.83
C SER A 107 -1.36 -13.31 8.04
N ARG A 108 -1.98 -12.41 7.27
CA ARG A 108 -3.13 -12.69 6.42
C ARG A 108 -2.78 -12.74 4.94
N ASP A 109 -1.63 -12.17 4.55
CA ASP A 109 -1.25 -12.08 3.14
C ASP A 109 -1.18 -13.47 2.49
N GLY A 110 -1.82 -13.60 1.32
CA GLY A 110 -1.94 -14.86 0.60
C GLY A 110 -2.82 -15.94 1.25
N MET A 111 -3.45 -15.69 2.41
CA MET A 111 -4.21 -16.69 3.15
C MET A 111 -5.71 -16.75 2.79
N LEU A 112 -6.24 -15.77 2.04
CA LEU A 112 -7.67 -15.66 1.70
C LEU A 112 -8.59 -15.77 2.95
N CYS A 113 -8.17 -15.18 4.05
CA CYS A 113 -8.87 -15.25 5.35
C CYS A 113 -9.61 -13.97 5.73
N GLY A 114 -9.69 -13.02 4.79
CA GLY A 114 -10.26 -11.69 4.98
C GLY A 114 -9.21 -10.65 5.35
N VAL A 115 -9.43 -9.40 4.89
CA VAL A 115 -8.58 -8.25 5.20
C VAL A 115 -8.74 -7.82 6.67
N ASN A 116 -7.72 -7.23 7.27
CA ASN A 116 -7.77 -6.74 8.64
C ASN A 116 -8.38 -5.32 8.70
N VAL A 117 -9.71 -5.24 8.55
CA VAL A 117 -10.45 -3.97 8.50
C VAL A 117 -10.20 -3.13 9.76
N GLU A 118 -10.28 -3.74 10.95
CA GLU A 118 -10.10 -3.03 12.22
C GLU A 118 -8.70 -2.38 12.34
N ALA A 119 -7.65 -3.12 12.04
CA ALA A 119 -6.30 -2.59 12.13
C ALA A 119 -6.03 -1.53 11.05
N THR A 120 -6.59 -1.69 9.84
CA THR A 120 -6.51 -0.70 8.76
C THR A 120 -7.21 0.61 9.14
N SER A 121 -8.45 0.53 9.65
CA SER A 121 -9.22 1.68 10.14
C SER A 121 -8.50 2.40 11.28
N ARG A 122 -7.98 1.67 12.27
CA ARG A 122 -7.20 2.26 13.37
C ARG A 122 -5.96 3.02 12.90
N LEU A 123 -5.28 2.51 11.87
CA LEU A 123 -4.14 3.21 11.27
C LEU A 123 -4.63 4.48 10.55
N ALA A 124 -5.68 4.37 9.74
CA ALA A 124 -6.24 5.50 9.01
C ALA A 124 -6.69 6.64 9.93
N GLN A 125 -7.38 6.34 11.03
CA GLN A 125 -7.75 7.32 12.05
C GLN A 125 -6.57 7.98 12.77
N ALA A 126 -5.40 7.34 12.78
CA ALA A 126 -4.22 7.83 13.49
C ALA A 126 -3.35 8.80 12.69
N THR A 127 -3.64 9.00 11.39
CA THR A 127 -2.84 9.80 10.46
C THR A 127 -3.74 10.55 9.46
N PRO A 128 -3.33 11.74 8.98
CA PRO A 128 -4.02 12.41 7.87
C PRO A 128 -3.69 11.80 6.49
N ILE A 129 -2.71 10.91 6.41
CA ILE A 129 -2.26 10.28 5.16
C ILE A 129 -3.23 9.17 4.77
N PRO A 130 -3.68 9.10 3.49
CA PRO A 130 -4.53 8.03 3.00
C PRO A 130 -3.94 6.64 3.24
N VAL A 131 -4.78 5.65 3.58
CA VAL A 131 -4.33 4.28 3.86
C VAL A 131 -4.90 3.32 2.83
N ILE A 132 -4.03 2.54 2.20
CA ILE A 132 -4.35 1.45 1.28
C ILE A 132 -4.23 0.13 2.05
N ALA A 133 -5.31 -0.66 2.08
CA ALA A 133 -5.33 -1.96 2.74
C ALA A 133 -4.62 -3.03 1.90
N SER A 134 -3.93 -3.96 2.55
CA SER A 134 -3.29 -5.10 1.88
C SER A 134 -3.23 -6.33 2.78
N GLY A 135 -3.22 -7.50 2.15
CA GLY A 135 -3.08 -8.79 2.83
C GLY A 135 -4.42 -9.41 3.23
N GLY A 136 -4.69 -10.60 2.71
CA GLY A 136 -5.78 -11.46 3.13
C GLY A 136 -7.09 -11.33 2.39
N VAL A 137 -7.29 -10.34 1.51
CA VAL A 137 -8.53 -10.18 0.73
C VAL A 137 -8.95 -11.51 0.12
N LYS A 138 -10.20 -11.88 0.31
CA LYS A 138 -10.77 -13.16 -0.09
C LYS A 138 -11.84 -13.00 -1.17
N ASN A 139 -12.81 -12.12 -0.95
CA ASN A 139 -13.98 -11.96 -1.81
C ASN A 139 -14.54 -10.53 -1.70
N ILE A 140 -15.69 -10.29 -2.35
CA ILE A 140 -16.35 -8.98 -2.39
C ILE A 140 -16.75 -8.46 -0.99
N ASP A 141 -17.05 -9.33 -0.03
CA ASP A 141 -17.45 -8.91 1.32
C ASP A 141 -16.33 -8.14 2.03
N ASP A 142 -15.07 -8.44 1.72
CA ASP A 142 -13.92 -7.69 2.24
C ASP A 142 -13.90 -6.27 1.68
N ILE A 143 -14.22 -6.09 0.39
CA ILE A 143 -14.32 -4.76 -0.24
C ILE A 143 -15.46 -3.96 0.41
N VAL A 144 -16.63 -4.57 0.57
CA VAL A 144 -17.77 -3.95 1.24
C VAL A 144 -17.40 -3.51 2.66
N SER A 145 -16.67 -4.36 3.38
CA SER A 145 -16.24 -4.04 4.75
C SER A 145 -15.24 -2.88 4.80
N LEU A 146 -14.32 -2.78 3.83
CA LEU A 146 -13.39 -1.66 3.73
C LEU A 146 -14.09 -0.35 3.37
N MET A 147 -15.11 -0.38 2.51
CA MET A 147 -15.89 0.81 2.17
C MET A 147 -16.59 1.42 3.40
N GLN A 148 -16.97 0.61 4.39
CA GLN A 148 -17.59 1.10 5.63
C GLN A 148 -16.63 1.95 6.48
N VAL A 149 -15.33 1.83 6.26
CA VAL A 149 -14.28 2.58 6.97
C VAL A 149 -13.55 3.60 6.07
N GLU A 150 -14.10 3.90 4.89
CA GLU A 150 -13.59 4.93 3.98
C GLU A 150 -13.50 6.29 4.68
N SER A 151 -14.53 6.66 5.46
CA SER A 151 -14.53 7.91 6.24
C SER A 151 -13.44 8.00 7.30
N ASP A 152 -12.82 6.89 7.68
CA ASP A 152 -11.67 6.86 8.58
C ASP A 152 -10.35 7.26 7.89
N GLY A 153 -10.34 7.28 6.53
CA GLY A 153 -9.16 7.58 5.71
C GLY A 153 -8.64 6.37 4.92
N VAL A 154 -9.39 5.27 4.86
CA VAL A 154 -9.06 4.14 3.97
C VAL A 154 -9.42 4.51 2.54
N SER A 155 -8.43 4.54 1.64
CA SER A 155 -8.57 5.05 0.28
C SER A 155 -8.48 4.00 -0.82
N GLY A 156 -8.08 2.77 -0.48
CA GLY A 156 -7.90 1.72 -1.47
C GLY A 156 -7.56 0.37 -0.88
N VAL A 157 -7.42 -0.62 -1.78
CA VAL A 157 -7.06 -1.99 -1.39
C VAL A 157 -6.23 -2.66 -2.48
N ILE A 158 -5.23 -3.43 -2.07
CA ILE A 158 -4.46 -4.30 -2.98
C ILE A 158 -5.14 -5.66 -3.10
N LEU A 159 -5.45 -6.03 -4.33
CA LEU A 159 -6.01 -7.32 -4.70
C LEU A 159 -4.92 -8.19 -5.32
N GLY A 160 -4.57 -9.27 -4.66
CA GLY A 160 -3.55 -10.22 -5.13
C GLY A 160 -4.15 -11.60 -5.41
N LYS A 161 -3.88 -12.54 -4.50
CA LYS A 161 -4.24 -13.97 -4.65
C LYS A 161 -5.72 -14.21 -4.98
N ALA A 162 -6.63 -13.41 -4.44
CA ALA A 162 -8.07 -13.55 -4.70
C ALA A 162 -8.43 -13.45 -6.19
N LEU A 163 -7.73 -12.60 -6.96
CA LEU A 163 -7.92 -12.49 -8.41
C LEU A 163 -7.40 -13.73 -9.14
N TYR A 164 -6.22 -14.23 -8.75
CA TYR A 164 -5.60 -15.40 -9.40
C TYR A 164 -6.34 -16.71 -9.10
N GLU A 165 -6.92 -16.83 -7.89
CA GLU A 165 -7.72 -17.99 -7.49
C GLU A 165 -9.20 -17.88 -7.95
N GLY A 166 -9.60 -16.71 -8.50
CA GLY A 166 -10.95 -16.45 -8.96
C GLY A 166 -12.00 -16.36 -7.85
N THR A 167 -11.58 -16.09 -6.60
CA THR A 167 -12.52 -15.89 -5.49
C THR A 167 -13.08 -14.46 -5.44
N LEU A 168 -12.49 -13.54 -6.22
CA LEU A 168 -12.95 -12.18 -6.45
C LEU A 168 -12.82 -11.86 -7.94
N ASP A 169 -13.89 -11.38 -8.56
CA ASP A 169 -13.85 -10.79 -9.89
C ASP A 169 -13.50 -9.31 -9.81
N PHE A 170 -12.49 -8.88 -10.59
CA PHE A 170 -12.04 -7.48 -10.57
C PHE A 170 -13.11 -6.51 -11.08
N ARG A 171 -13.85 -6.90 -12.13
CA ARG A 171 -14.89 -6.04 -12.71
C ARG A 171 -16.02 -5.83 -11.71
N GLU A 172 -16.48 -6.92 -11.08
CA GLU A 172 -17.49 -6.87 -10.03
C GLU A 172 -17.06 -5.92 -8.88
N ALA A 173 -15.83 -6.09 -8.39
CA ALA A 173 -15.28 -5.23 -7.34
C ALA A 173 -15.20 -3.77 -7.78
N PHE A 174 -14.74 -3.50 -8.99
CA PHE A 174 -14.63 -2.15 -9.54
C PHE A 174 -16.00 -1.48 -9.71
N GLU A 175 -16.96 -2.18 -10.30
CA GLU A 175 -18.35 -1.68 -10.47
C GLU A 175 -19.00 -1.38 -9.11
N TYR A 176 -18.76 -2.24 -8.12
CA TYR A 176 -19.27 -2.05 -6.76
C TYR A 176 -18.73 -0.75 -6.12
N VAL A 177 -17.41 -0.53 -6.18
CA VAL A 177 -16.75 0.64 -5.58
C VAL A 177 -17.10 1.94 -6.32
N THR A 178 -17.24 1.90 -7.65
CA THR A 178 -17.53 3.10 -8.46
C THR A 178 -19.00 3.50 -8.52
N GLY A 179 -19.88 2.86 -7.75
CA GLY A 179 -21.28 3.23 -7.63
C GLY A 179 -22.21 2.51 -8.61
N GLY A 180 -21.72 1.50 -9.30
CA GLY A 180 -22.53 0.55 -10.07
C GLY A 180 -23.36 -0.40 -9.19
N GLY A 181 -23.44 -0.19 -7.89
CA GLY A 181 -24.17 -0.90 -6.84
C GLY A 181 -24.53 -2.38 -7.07
N PRO A 182 -24.77 -3.17 -6.05
CA PRO A 182 -25.15 -4.57 -6.27
C PRO A 182 -26.43 -4.63 -7.08
N ILE A 183 -26.34 -5.37 -8.13
CA ILE A 183 -27.51 -5.84 -8.87
C ILE A 183 -28.33 -6.79 -7.99
#